data_61c6c634beb1e77030487f7b5c155535
#
_entry.id   61c6c634beb1e77030487f7b5c155535
#
_cell.length_a   1.000
_cell.length_b   1.000
_cell.length_c   1.000
_cell.angle_alpha   90.00
_cell.angle_beta   90.00
_cell.angle_gamma   90.00
#
_symmetry.space_group_name_H-M   'P 1'
#
loop_
_entity.id
_entity.type
_entity.pdbx_description
1 polymer ?
#
loop_
_entity_poly.entity_id
_entity_poly.type
_entity_poly.pdbx_seq_one_letter_code
_entity_poly.pdbx_strand_id
1 'polypeptide(L)'
;YVDAVKQALDIKDSVRVATTANITIATDLNVGDTIDGVTRADGDRVLVKDQSTGSQNGIYTAGSSPVRSTDANISAEVTSGMFCFVEEGTVNGDNGFVLTTNDTITLDTTALTFVQFSGAGQIVAGDALSKSGNTLNVNDDNITLEVNTDALRIKGITATAVGDILLGAATNGGYTRHVKPSSTATVNTYLLSMDTNGDAVWGDVIDGG
;
A
#
# COMPACT_ATOMS: atom_id res chain seq x y z
N TYR A 1 -42.39 19.64 -0.59
CA TYR A 1 -42.34 18.30 0.01
C TYR A 1 -41.34 17.35 -0.66
N VAL A 2 -40.27 17.89 -1.25
CA VAL A 2 -39.23 17.09 -1.93
C VAL A 2 -37.84 17.30 -1.33
N ASP A 3 -37.72 18.08 -0.26
CA ASP A 3 -36.42 18.48 0.30
C ASP A 3 -35.86 17.56 1.39
N ALA A 4 -36.55 16.47 1.72
CA ALA A 4 -36.14 15.54 2.79
C ALA A 4 -35.35 14.30 2.26
N VAL A 5 -34.99 14.24 0.99
CA VAL A 5 -34.33 13.07 0.38
C VAL A 5 -32.94 13.40 -0.16
N LYS A 6 -32.39 14.57 0.09
CA LYS A 6 -31.01 14.90 -0.27
C LYS A 6 -30.03 14.66 0.89
N GLN A 7 -30.01 13.45 1.42
CA GLN A 7 -28.77 12.87 1.92
C GLN A 7 -28.26 11.83 0.90
N ALA A 8 -28.26 12.23 -0.35
CA ALA A 8 -27.56 11.54 -1.39
C ALA A 8 -26.06 11.92 -1.27
N LEU A 9 -25.18 10.98 -1.60
CA LEU A 9 -23.74 11.22 -1.73
C LEU A 9 -23.49 12.56 -2.43
N ASP A 10 -22.71 13.44 -1.82
CA ASP A 10 -22.31 14.73 -2.39
C ASP A 10 -21.16 14.51 -3.37
N ILE A 11 -21.50 14.16 -4.60
CA ILE A 11 -20.55 13.90 -5.68
C ILE A 11 -20.22 15.22 -6.35
N LYS A 12 -18.94 15.56 -6.38
CA LYS A 12 -18.44 16.71 -7.17
C LYS A 12 -17.94 16.21 -8.52
N ASP A 13 -17.96 17.10 -9.49
CA ASP A 13 -17.32 16.84 -10.77
C ASP A 13 -15.86 16.45 -10.56
N SER A 14 -15.33 15.59 -11.42
CA SER A 14 -13.94 15.15 -11.36
C SER A 14 -12.97 16.33 -11.39
N VAL A 15 -11.82 16.12 -10.81
CA VAL A 15 -10.69 17.05 -10.89
C VAL A 15 -9.62 16.47 -11.78
N ARG A 16 -8.97 17.30 -12.57
CA ARG A 16 -7.90 16.84 -13.45
C ARG A 16 -6.71 16.28 -12.65
N VAL A 17 -6.35 16.93 -11.55
CA VAL A 17 -5.18 16.57 -10.74
C VAL A 17 -5.41 16.92 -9.27
N ALA A 18 -4.65 16.28 -8.36
CA ALA A 18 -4.63 16.64 -6.95
C ALA A 18 -3.21 16.96 -6.46
N THR A 19 -3.11 17.83 -5.44
CA THR A 19 -1.83 18.15 -4.82
C THR A 19 -1.20 16.94 -4.14
N THR A 20 0.13 16.93 -4.05
CA THR A 20 0.93 15.94 -3.30
C THR A 20 1.68 16.58 -2.13
N ALA A 21 1.61 17.90 -2.00
CA ALA A 21 2.26 18.69 -0.95
C ALA A 21 1.54 20.04 -0.78
N ASN A 22 1.97 20.81 0.23
CA ASN A 22 1.55 22.20 0.39
C ASN A 22 2.01 23.03 -0.79
N ILE A 23 1.12 23.89 -1.28
CA ILE A 23 1.38 24.83 -2.40
C ILE A 23 0.96 26.24 -2.02
N THR A 24 1.42 27.22 -2.80
CA THR A 24 0.91 28.59 -2.78
C THR A 24 -0.20 28.74 -3.83
N ILE A 25 -1.45 28.66 -3.42
CA ILE A 25 -2.62 28.63 -4.33
C ILE A 25 -2.55 29.72 -5.40
N ALA A 26 -2.21 30.95 -4.99
CA ALA A 26 -2.21 32.12 -5.89
C ALA A 26 -1.13 32.05 -6.99
N THR A 27 -0.07 31.29 -6.81
CA THR A 27 1.05 31.21 -7.75
C THR A 27 1.24 29.85 -8.38
N ASP A 28 0.91 28.76 -7.66
CA ASP A 28 1.20 27.41 -8.09
C ASP A 28 0.02 26.73 -8.79
N LEU A 29 -1.14 27.41 -8.90
CA LEU A 29 -2.30 27.00 -9.68
C LEU A 29 -2.48 27.80 -10.98
N ASN A 30 -1.46 28.49 -11.45
CA ASN A 30 -1.53 29.23 -12.71
C ASN A 30 -1.43 28.29 -13.92
N VAL A 31 -1.86 28.79 -15.07
CA VAL A 31 -1.68 28.10 -16.35
C VAL A 31 -0.21 27.85 -16.62
N GLY A 32 0.15 26.63 -17.00
CA GLY A 32 1.52 26.20 -17.29
C GLY A 32 2.30 25.65 -16.09
N ASP A 33 1.81 25.83 -14.86
CA ASP A 33 2.42 25.20 -13.69
C ASP A 33 2.14 23.68 -13.67
N THR A 34 2.93 22.92 -12.92
CA THR A 34 2.82 21.47 -12.85
C THR A 34 2.50 21.01 -11.43
N ILE A 35 1.44 20.20 -11.29
CA ILE A 35 1.10 19.49 -10.04
C ILE A 35 1.03 18.00 -10.38
N ASP A 36 1.63 17.15 -9.54
CA ASP A 36 1.62 15.70 -9.66
C ASP A 36 1.98 15.20 -11.08
N GLY A 37 2.95 15.88 -11.73
CA GLY A 37 3.39 15.56 -13.08
C GLY A 37 2.50 16.09 -14.21
N VAL A 38 1.37 16.76 -13.91
CA VAL A 38 0.42 17.28 -14.90
C VAL A 38 0.56 18.79 -15.03
N THR A 39 0.79 19.27 -16.25
CA THR A 39 0.80 20.70 -16.57
C THR A 39 -0.63 21.20 -16.75
N ARG A 40 -1.00 22.28 -16.02
CA ARG A 40 -2.38 22.79 -16.00
C ARG A 40 -2.67 23.72 -17.16
N ALA A 41 -3.91 23.60 -17.65
CA ALA A 41 -4.54 24.54 -18.55
C ALA A 41 -5.51 25.47 -17.79
N ASP A 42 -5.95 26.51 -18.47
CA ASP A 42 -6.98 27.41 -17.93
C ASP A 42 -8.31 26.67 -17.74
N GLY A 43 -8.91 26.83 -16.59
CA GLY A 43 -10.14 26.14 -16.24
C GLY A 43 -9.98 24.73 -15.67
N ASP A 44 -8.77 24.18 -15.62
CA ASP A 44 -8.54 22.87 -15.00
C ASP A 44 -8.97 22.86 -13.53
N ARG A 45 -9.68 21.82 -13.14
CA ARG A 45 -10.09 21.60 -11.75
C ARG A 45 -8.96 20.88 -11.00
N VAL A 46 -8.68 21.35 -9.80
CA VAL A 46 -7.59 20.81 -8.95
C VAL A 46 -8.10 20.57 -7.54
N LEU A 47 -7.89 19.38 -7.02
CA LEU A 47 -8.08 19.08 -5.60
C LEU A 47 -6.83 19.49 -4.82
N VAL A 48 -6.95 20.55 -4.05
CA VAL A 48 -5.94 20.97 -3.07
C VAL A 48 -6.26 20.32 -1.75
N LYS A 49 -5.40 19.39 -1.28
CA LYS A 49 -5.70 18.53 -0.11
C LYS A 49 -4.59 18.44 0.93
N ASP A 50 -3.41 19.00 0.64
CA ASP A 50 -2.21 18.83 1.48
C ASP A 50 -1.70 20.18 2.04
N GLN A 51 -2.58 21.15 2.22
CA GLN A 51 -2.20 22.46 2.73
C GLN A 51 -1.84 22.38 4.22
N SER A 52 -0.76 23.08 4.61
CA SER A 52 -0.39 23.28 6.02
C SER A 52 -1.47 24.03 6.80
N THR A 53 -2.19 24.92 6.12
CA THR A 53 -3.41 25.55 6.61
C THR A 53 -4.61 24.81 6.03
N GLY A 54 -5.16 23.84 6.78
CA GLY A 54 -6.21 22.94 6.28
C GLY A 54 -7.47 23.63 5.78
N SER A 55 -7.79 24.84 6.22
CA SER A 55 -8.94 25.60 5.70
C SER A 55 -8.75 26.08 4.26
N GLN A 56 -7.54 26.01 3.73
CA GLN A 56 -7.25 26.28 2.32
C GLN A 56 -7.46 25.05 1.42
N ASN A 57 -7.66 23.86 2.00
CA ASN A 57 -7.99 22.68 1.21
C ASN A 57 -9.35 22.86 0.52
N GLY A 58 -9.55 22.15 -0.59
CA GLY A 58 -10.78 22.21 -1.38
C GLY A 58 -10.54 22.04 -2.88
N ILE A 59 -11.59 22.20 -3.66
CA ILE A 59 -11.52 22.11 -5.12
C ILE A 59 -11.37 23.52 -5.69
N TYR A 60 -10.38 23.71 -6.56
CA TYR A 60 -10.05 24.98 -7.19
C TYR A 60 -10.09 24.86 -8.71
N THR A 61 -10.33 25.97 -9.35
CA THR A 61 -10.17 26.14 -10.81
C THR A 61 -8.88 26.89 -11.08
N ALA A 62 -7.99 26.29 -11.86
CA ALA A 62 -6.72 26.87 -12.26
C ALA A 62 -6.93 28.01 -13.26
N GLY A 63 -6.07 29.00 -13.21
CA GLY A 63 -6.12 30.17 -14.09
C GLY A 63 -5.19 31.27 -13.62
N SER A 64 -5.21 32.42 -14.25
CA SER A 64 -4.41 33.59 -13.85
C SER A 64 -4.79 34.17 -12.46
N SER A 65 -5.93 33.77 -11.94
CA SER A 65 -6.40 34.06 -10.58
C SER A 65 -7.17 32.83 -10.09
N PRO A 66 -6.51 31.83 -9.52
CA PRO A 66 -7.17 30.64 -9.08
C PRO A 66 -8.22 30.89 -8.01
N VAL A 67 -9.41 30.33 -8.17
CA VAL A 67 -10.54 30.47 -7.24
C VAL A 67 -11.11 29.09 -6.90
N ARG A 68 -11.90 29.00 -5.82
CA ARG A 68 -12.65 27.78 -5.54
C ARG A 68 -13.62 27.47 -6.68
N SER A 69 -13.74 26.20 -7.03
CA SER A 69 -14.65 25.74 -8.08
C SER A 69 -16.10 26.02 -7.71
N THR A 70 -16.92 26.35 -8.68
CA THR A 70 -18.31 26.87 -8.49
C THR A 70 -19.24 25.89 -7.77
N ASP A 71 -18.94 24.62 -7.75
CA ASP A 71 -19.67 23.56 -7.03
C ASP A 71 -19.14 23.30 -5.61
N ALA A 72 -18.13 24.06 -5.16
CA ALA A 72 -17.48 23.95 -3.86
C ALA A 72 -16.93 25.31 -3.35
N ASN A 73 -17.61 26.42 -3.68
CA ASN A 73 -17.16 27.78 -3.36
C ASN A 73 -17.93 28.45 -2.22
N ILE A 74 -18.98 27.81 -1.71
CA ILE A 74 -19.73 28.28 -0.54
C ILE A 74 -19.86 27.13 0.48
N SER A 75 -20.01 27.48 1.77
CA SER A 75 -20.08 26.50 2.85
C SER A 75 -21.20 25.48 2.70
N ALA A 76 -22.31 25.85 2.07
CA ALA A 76 -23.45 24.94 1.84
C ALA A 76 -23.17 23.86 0.79
N GLU A 77 -22.16 24.05 -0.03
CA GLU A 77 -21.75 23.08 -1.09
C GLU A 77 -20.63 22.15 -0.63
N VAL A 78 -20.03 22.42 0.52
CA VAL A 78 -18.93 21.61 1.06
C VAL A 78 -19.45 20.87 2.28
N THR A 79 -19.84 19.61 2.07
CA THR A 79 -20.48 18.80 3.09
C THR A 79 -19.59 17.60 3.49
N SER A 80 -19.75 17.13 4.73
CA SER A 80 -19.10 15.89 5.14
C SER A 80 -19.48 14.74 4.21
N GLY A 81 -18.49 14.01 3.73
CA GLY A 81 -18.69 12.91 2.79
C GLY A 81 -18.76 13.33 1.32
N MET A 82 -18.60 14.63 0.99
CA MET A 82 -18.41 15.01 -0.43
C MET A 82 -17.17 14.33 -0.99
N PHE A 83 -17.22 13.93 -2.26
CA PHE A 83 -16.10 13.27 -2.90
C PHE A 83 -15.95 13.64 -4.37
N CYS A 84 -14.72 13.49 -4.87
CA CYS A 84 -14.40 13.65 -6.29
C CYS A 84 -13.37 12.60 -6.73
N PHE A 85 -13.31 12.37 -8.04
CA PHE A 85 -12.26 11.57 -8.68
C PHE A 85 -11.19 12.46 -9.29
N VAL A 86 -9.94 11.98 -9.28
CA VAL A 86 -8.78 12.59 -9.91
C VAL A 86 -8.50 11.86 -11.22
N GLU A 87 -8.47 12.57 -12.33
CA GLU A 87 -8.35 11.98 -13.67
C GLU A 87 -6.91 11.66 -14.04
N GLU A 88 -5.96 12.54 -13.69
CA GLU A 88 -4.56 12.43 -14.07
C GLU A 88 -3.64 12.65 -12.87
N GLY A 89 -2.39 12.20 -13.00
CA GLY A 89 -1.34 12.39 -11.98
C GLY A 89 -0.45 11.17 -11.82
N THR A 90 0.79 11.41 -11.41
CA THR A 90 1.76 10.32 -11.15
C THR A 90 1.42 9.56 -9.86
N VAL A 91 0.92 10.27 -8.84
CA VAL A 91 0.61 9.73 -7.50
C VAL A 91 -0.89 9.59 -7.30
N ASN A 92 -1.66 10.63 -7.66
CA ASN A 92 -3.09 10.73 -7.36
C ASN A 92 -4.00 10.39 -8.54
N GLY A 93 -3.48 10.15 -9.72
CA GLY A 93 -4.30 9.78 -10.90
C GLY A 93 -5.13 8.51 -10.66
N ASP A 94 -6.33 8.47 -11.20
CA ASP A 94 -7.31 7.38 -11.07
C ASP A 94 -7.79 7.09 -9.63
N ASN A 95 -7.59 8.03 -8.70
CA ASN A 95 -7.98 7.88 -7.31
C ASN A 95 -9.19 8.73 -6.94
N GLY A 96 -9.98 8.26 -6.00
CA GLY A 96 -11.09 8.97 -5.41
C GLY A 96 -10.76 9.49 -4.01
N PHE A 97 -11.15 10.73 -3.72
CA PHE A 97 -10.96 11.36 -2.42
C PHE A 97 -12.29 11.79 -1.83
N VAL A 98 -12.46 11.55 -0.53
CA VAL A 98 -13.63 11.93 0.26
C VAL A 98 -13.25 12.91 1.36
N LEU A 99 -14.07 13.93 1.57
CA LEU A 99 -13.97 14.84 2.70
C LEU A 99 -14.44 14.14 3.98
N THR A 100 -13.55 13.99 4.96
CA THR A 100 -13.83 13.31 6.24
C THR A 100 -14.07 14.25 7.40
N THR A 101 -14.02 15.57 7.17
CA THR A 101 -14.36 16.58 8.18
C THR A 101 -15.84 16.47 8.52
N ASN A 102 -16.17 16.22 9.80
CA ASN A 102 -17.54 15.95 10.27
C ASN A 102 -18.24 17.13 10.92
N ASP A 103 -17.54 18.20 11.25
CA ASP A 103 -18.10 19.38 11.90
C ASP A 103 -18.87 20.24 10.92
N THR A 104 -19.64 21.21 11.46
CA THR A 104 -20.21 22.24 10.62
C THR A 104 -19.11 22.95 9.85
N ILE A 105 -19.15 22.86 8.53
CA ILE A 105 -18.11 23.39 7.66
C ILE A 105 -18.38 24.86 7.35
N THR A 106 -17.42 25.72 7.72
CA THR A 106 -17.35 27.11 7.29
C THR A 106 -16.10 27.26 6.44
N LEU A 107 -16.26 27.47 5.13
CA LEU A 107 -15.14 27.65 4.21
C LEU A 107 -14.17 28.73 4.71
N ASP A 108 -12.90 28.55 4.40
CA ASP A 108 -11.77 29.40 4.78
C ASP A 108 -11.51 29.49 6.30
N THR A 109 -12.34 28.79 7.11
CA THR A 109 -12.20 28.72 8.57
C THR A 109 -12.00 27.29 9.05
N THR A 110 -12.90 26.39 8.67
CA THR A 110 -12.83 24.97 9.04
C THR A 110 -11.74 24.25 8.25
N ALA A 111 -10.86 23.53 8.94
CA ALA A 111 -9.86 22.69 8.27
C ALA A 111 -10.54 21.52 7.56
N LEU A 112 -10.28 21.37 6.27
CA LEU A 112 -10.83 20.32 5.43
C LEU A 112 -9.81 19.19 5.31
N THR A 113 -10.21 17.96 5.60
CA THR A 113 -9.38 16.76 5.50
C THR A 113 -9.94 15.83 4.44
N PHE A 114 -9.18 15.62 3.38
CA PHE A 114 -9.51 14.67 2.32
C PHE A 114 -8.72 13.38 2.51
N VAL A 115 -9.42 12.25 2.41
CA VAL A 115 -8.84 10.91 2.51
C VAL A 115 -9.16 10.15 1.23
N GLN A 116 -8.18 9.43 0.73
CA GLN A 116 -8.39 8.56 -0.40
C GLN A 116 -9.27 7.37 0.00
N PHE A 117 -10.32 7.09 -0.77
CA PHE A 117 -11.22 5.96 -0.54
C PHE A 117 -11.20 4.94 -1.68
N SER A 118 -10.61 5.26 -2.82
CA SER A 118 -10.50 4.37 -3.97
C SER A 118 -9.06 4.31 -4.46
N GLY A 119 -8.68 3.18 -4.99
CA GLY A 119 -7.40 2.98 -5.65
C GLY A 119 -6.55 1.88 -4.98
N ALA A 120 -6.33 0.78 -5.70
CA ALA A 120 -5.30 -0.20 -5.37
C ALA A 120 -3.87 0.39 -5.53
N GLY A 121 -3.78 1.65 -6.03
CA GLY A 121 -2.55 2.40 -6.24
C GLY A 121 -1.76 2.70 -4.96
N GLN A 122 -2.43 2.75 -3.81
CA GLN A 122 -1.84 3.18 -2.54
C GLN A 122 -1.18 2.08 -1.71
N ILE A 123 -1.26 0.84 -2.15
CA ILE A 123 -0.50 -0.22 -1.48
C ILE A 123 0.95 -0.07 -1.89
N VAL A 124 1.78 0.36 -0.96
CA VAL A 124 3.24 0.40 -1.13
C VAL A 124 3.80 -0.96 -0.74
N ALA A 125 4.53 -1.58 -1.65
CA ALA A 125 5.22 -2.82 -1.34
C ALA A 125 6.41 -2.51 -0.42
N GLY A 126 6.51 -3.23 0.72
CA GLY A 126 7.70 -3.22 1.57
C GLY A 126 8.84 -4.06 0.98
N ASP A 127 9.98 -4.13 1.69
CA ASP A 127 11.22 -4.73 1.18
C ASP A 127 11.10 -6.17 0.65
N ALA A 128 10.23 -6.98 1.25
CA ALA A 128 10.01 -8.36 0.85
C ALA A 128 8.88 -8.53 -0.19
N LEU A 129 8.31 -7.43 -0.68
CA LEU A 129 7.22 -7.43 -1.63
C LEU A 129 7.55 -6.55 -2.83
N SER A 130 6.96 -6.88 -3.98
CA SER A 130 6.94 -6.01 -5.15
C SER A 130 5.51 -5.80 -5.63
N LYS A 131 5.25 -4.63 -6.24
CA LYS A 131 3.93 -4.30 -6.77
C LYS A 131 4.01 -4.17 -8.29
N SER A 132 3.07 -4.81 -8.97
CA SER A 132 2.87 -4.65 -10.42
C SER A 132 1.37 -4.43 -10.68
N GLY A 133 0.98 -3.23 -11.05
CA GLY A 133 -0.42 -2.84 -11.17
C GLY A 133 -1.16 -3.04 -9.84
N ASN A 134 -2.19 -3.85 -9.82
CA ASN A 134 -3.00 -4.16 -8.63
C ASN A 134 -2.55 -5.45 -7.92
N THR A 135 -1.41 -6.03 -8.32
CA THR A 135 -0.90 -7.28 -7.76
C THR A 135 0.28 -6.99 -6.84
N LEU A 136 0.22 -7.52 -5.62
CA LEU A 136 1.36 -7.61 -4.70
C LEU A 136 2.00 -8.98 -4.86
N ASN A 137 3.29 -8.99 -5.15
CA ASN A 137 4.08 -10.20 -5.27
C ASN A 137 5.01 -10.32 -4.07
N VAL A 138 5.23 -11.53 -3.59
CA VAL A 138 6.30 -11.84 -2.66
C VAL A 138 7.60 -11.93 -3.45
N ASN A 139 8.62 -11.19 -3.01
CA ASN A 139 9.96 -11.31 -3.58
C ASN A 139 10.63 -12.52 -2.93
N ASP A 140 10.49 -13.67 -3.56
CA ASP A 140 11.23 -14.85 -3.15
C ASP A 140 12.68 -14.74 -3.61
N ASP A 141 13.59 -15.31 -2.82
CA ASP A 141 15.01 -15.33 -3.15
C ASP A 141 15.38 -16.58 -3.96
N ASN A 142 14.41 -17.43 -4.25
CA ASN A 142 14.59 -18.74 -4.88
C ASN A 142 15.64 -19.66 -4.17
N ILE A 143 16.05 -19.29 -2.97
CA ILE A 143 17.04 -19.98 -2.16
C ILE A 143 16.40 -20.54 -0.90
N THR A 144 15.76 -19.66 -0.11
CA THR A 144 15.15 -20.02 1.18
C THR A 144 13.63 -20.07 1.12
N LEU A 145 13.02 -19.20 0.31
CA LEU A 145 11.57 -19.15 0.11
C LEU A 145 11.23 -19.44 -1.35
N GLU A 146 10.10 -20.08 -1.56
CA GLU A 146 9.53 -20.27 -2.90
C GLU A 146 8.01 -20.15 -2.85
N VAL A 147 7.41 -19.69 -3.95
CA VAL A 147 5.97 -19.76 -4.18
C VAL A 147 5.68 -21.05 -4.96
N ASN A 148 4.85 -21.91 -4.39
CA ASN A 148 4.43 -23.13 -5.05
C ASN A 148 2.91 -23.24 -5.00
N THR A 149 2.28 -23.08 -6.15
CA THR A 149 0.83 -23.23 -6.34
C THR A 149 0.05 -22.45 -5.25
N ASP A 150 0.17 -21.11 -5.24
CA ASP A 150 -0.50 -20.20 -4.30
C ASP A 150 -0.09 -20.31 -2.82
N ALA A 151 0.97 -21.06 -2.51
CA ALA A 151 1.50 -21.18 -1.16
C ALA A 151 2.95 -20.69 -1.07
N LEU A 152 3.23 -19.83 -0.10
CA LEU A 152 4.59 -19.45 0.28
C LEU A 152 5.14 -20.55 1.19
N ARG A 153 6.28 -21.11 0.83
CA ARG A 153 6.93 -22.15 1.62
C ARG A 153 8.45 -22.01 1.66
N ILE A 154 9.08 -22.67 2.60
CA ILE A 154 10.54 -22.76 2.66
C ILE A 154 10.99 -23.73 1.56
N LYS A 155 11.87 -23.25 0.65
CA LYS A 155 12.37 -24.06 -0.46
C LYS A 155 13.21 -25.23 0.04
N GLY A 156 13.01 -26.36 -0.58
CA GLY A 156 13.79 -27.55 -0.27
C GLY A 156 13.30 -28.34 0.96
N ILE A 157 12.26 -27.84 1.64
CA ILE A 157 11.58 -28.67 2.64
C ILE A 157 10.43 -29.40 1.94
N THR A 158 10.75 -30.47 1.31
CA THR A 158 9.77 -31.53 1.11
C THR A 158 9.74 -32.33 2.41
N ALA A 159 9.04 -31.84 3.43
CA ALA A 159 8.72 -32.62 4.59
C ALA A 159 7.84 -33.78 4.13
N THR A 160 8.44 -34.86 3.73
CA THR A 160 7.77 -36.07 3.26
C THR A 160 7.61 -37.10 4.35
N ALA A 161 8.21 -36.84 5.52
CA ALA A 161 8.14 -37.77 6.63
C ALA A 161 8.05 -37.05 7.99
N VAL A 162 7.30 -37.66 8.91
CA VAL A 162 7.29 -37.27 10.32
C VAL A 162 8.68 -37.52 10.90
N GLY A 163 9.30 -36.47 11.48
CA GLY A 163 10.62 -36.59 12.13
C GLY A 163 11.78 -35.94 11.35
N ASP A 164 11.54 -35.32 10.22
CA ASP A 164 12.59 -34.56 9.52
C ASP A 164 13.02 -33.34 10.36
N ILE A 165 14.32 -33.15 10.52
CA ILE A 165 14.93 -32.01 11.22
C ILE A 165 15.57 -31.09 10.21
N LEU A 166 15.24 -29.79 10.30
CA LEU A 166 15.87 -28.75 9.53
C LEU A 166 17.18 -28.34 10.19
N LEU A 167 18.25 -28.36 9.40
CA LEU A 167 19.56 -27.89 9.82
C LEU A 167 19.91 -26.63 9.03
N GLY A 168 20.37 -25.61 9.74
CA GLY A 168 20.86 -24.37 9.12
C GLY A 168 22.19 -24.62 8.40
N ALA A 169 22.35 -24.03 7.22
CA ALA A 169 23.66 -24.01 6.53
C ALA A 169 24.58 -22.97 7.17
N ALA A 170 25.87 -23.24 7.20
CA ALA A 170 26.90 -22.37 7.78
C ALA A 170 27.12 -21.04 7.03
N THR A 171 26.53 -20.88 5.84
CA THR A 171 26.66 -19.68 5.01
C THR A 171 25.30 -19.21 4.51
N ASN A 172 25.01 -17.91 4.70
CA ASN A 172 23.84 -17.17 4.19
C ASN A 172 22.46 -17.50 4.80
N GLY A 173 22.37 -18.08 5.99
CA GLY A 173 21.10 -18.21 6.70
C GLY A 173 20.05 -19.11 6.03
N GLY A 174 20.42 -19.83 4.99
CA GLY A 174 19.53 -20.76 4.30
C GLY A 174 19.55 -22.14 4.96
N TYR A 175 18.41 -22.81 4.95
CA TYR A 175 18.33 -24.22 5.36
C TYR A 175 18.64 -25.08 4.13
N THR A 176 19.81 -25.68 4.07
CA THR A 176 20.24 -26.45 2.90
C THR A 176 20.13 -27.95 3.08
N ARG A 177 19.84 -28.43 4.27
CA ARG A 177 19.83 -29.87 4.53
C ARG A 177 18.80 -30.25 5.59
N HIS A 178 17.96 -31.19 5.26
CA HIS A 178 17.19 -31.94 6.24
C HIS A 178 17.83 -33.32 6.37
N VAL A 179 17.95 -33.80 7.58
CA VAL A 179 18.45 -35.15 7.87
C VAL A 179 17.27 -35.95 8.39
N LYS A 180 16.97 -37.04 7.75
CA LYS A 180 15.97 -37.99 8.23
C LYS A 180 16.64 -39.28 8.62
N PRO A 181 16.09 -40.04 9.59
CA PRO A 181 16.54 -41.38 9.87
C PRO A 181 16.42 -42.26 8.64
N SER A 182 17.31 -43.23 8.51
CA SER A 182 17.21 -44.25 7.45
C SER A 182 15.85 -44.94 7.48
N SER A 183 15.25 -45.14 6.30
CA SER A 183 13.97 -45.84 6.16
C SER A 183 13.95 -47.28 6.67
N THR A 184 15.12 -47.81 7.04
CA THR A 184 15.30 -49.15 7.59
C THR A 184 15.49 -49.17 9.11
N ALA A 185 15.38 -47.99 9.76
CA ALA A 185 15.49 -47.89 11.21
C ALA A 185 14.31 -48.57 11.90
N THR A 186 14.54 -49.59 12.64
CA THR A 186 13.63 -50.10 13.64
C THR A 186 13.67 -49.16 14.85
N VAL A 187 12.51 -48.80 15.35
CA VAL A 187 12.20 -47.81 16.39
C VAL A 187 13.33 -47.54 17.40
N ASN A 188 13.71 -46.29 17.60
CA ASN A 188 14.55 -45.75 18.68
C ASN A 188 16.06 -46.01 18.65
N THR A 189 16.65 -46.26 17.49
CA THR A 189 18.07 -46.65 17.41
C THR A 189 19.03 -45.59 16.90
N TYR A 190 18.58 -44.32 16.73
CA TYR A 190 19.47 -43.30 16.19
C TYR A 190 19.56 -42.08 17.10
N LEU A 191 20.78 -41.64 17.34
CA LEU A 191 21.12 -40.42 18.01
C LEU A 191 21.63 -39.42 16.96
N LEU A 192 21.12 -38.19 16.98
CA LEU A 192 21.68 -37.09 16.21
C LEU A 192 22.93 -36.59 16.96
N SER A 193 24.07 -36.70 16.36
CA SER A 193 25.33 -36.18 16.88
C SER A 193 26.03 -35.27 15.90
N MET A 194 27.05 -34.55 16.32
CA MET A 194 27.90 -33.74 15.46
C MET A 194 29.16 -34.51 15.14
N ASP A 195 29.56 -34.55 13.87
CA ASP A 195 30.86 -35.07 13.48
C ASP A 195 31.99 -34.07 13.76
N THR A 196 33.21 -34.44 13.42
CA THR A 196 34.41 -33.61 13.64
C THR A 196 34.42 -32.33 12.77
N ASN A 197 33.60 -32.26 11.75
CA ASN A 197 33.45 -31.10 10.87
C ASN A 197 32.31 -30.19 11.33
N GLY A 198 31.57 -30.55 12.37
CA GLY A 198 30.39 -29.86 12.84
C GLY A 198 29.12 -30.21 12.07
N ASP A 199 29.12 -31.24 11.25
CA ASP A 199 27.95 -31.70 10.55
C ASP A 199 27.11 -32.64 11.43
N ALA A 200 25.79 -32.51 11.34
CA ALA A 200 24.87 -33.38 12.05
C ALA A 200 24.83 -34.78 11.38
N VAL A 201 25.10 -35.81 12.12
CA VAL A 201 25.08 -37.21 11.66
C VAL A 201 24.23 -38.08 12.54
N TRP A 202 23.55 -39.01 11.92
CA TRP A 202 22.82 -40.06 12.65
C TRP A 202 23.76 -41.23 12.97
N GLY A 203 23.87 -41.53 14.22
CA GLY A 203 24.65 -42.68 14.69
C GLY A 203 23.77 -43.67 15.45
N ASP A 204 24.21 -44.90 15.52
CA ASP A 204 23.55 -45.91 16.34
C ASP A 204 23.65 -45.53 17.82
N VAL A 205 22.57 -45.69 18.56
CA VAL A 205 22.64 -45.68 20.02
C VAL A 205 23.44 -46.89 20.42
N ILE A 206 24.68 -46.67 20.86
CA ILE A 206 25.50 -47.75 21.44
C ILE A 206 24.82 -48.07 22.77
N ASP A 207 24.18 -49.23 22.84
CA ASP A 207 23.79 -49.79 24.12
C ASP A 207 25.05 -49.95 24.95
N GLY A 208 25.18 -49.06 25.96
CA GLY A 208 26.29 -49.18 26.92
C GLY A 208 26.18 -50.52 27.63
N GLY A 209 27.06 -51.42 27.22
CA GLY A 209 27.26 -52.68 27.94
C GLY A 209 27.89 -52.46 29.30
#